data_3af752adb1bc3e2ef003eae11aecf71f
#
_entry.id   3af752adb1bc3e2ef003eae11aecf71f
#
_cell.length_a   1.000
_cell.length_b   1.000
_cell.length_c   1.000
_cell.angle_alpha   90.00
_cell.angle_beta   90.00
_cell.angle_gamma   90.00
#
_symmetry.space_group_name_H-M   'P 1'
#
loop_
_entity.id
_entity.type
_entity.pdbx_description
1 polymer ?
#
loop_
_entity_poly.entity_id
_entity_poly.type
_entity_poly.pdbx_seq_one_letter_code
_entity_poly.pdbx_strand_id
1 'polypeptide(L)'
;MKIKTALILCAGLGKRLAPLTSKTPKPLLELNDVTILESCINTVIKLGINKIFLNTFHLGEKVSNFIKNQNFPVDIQIIEDGDEILNTGGGILNMINHSGDKDFLVFNPDTLWNESYVDEINDMQNFYFKNQLTNILMVTNKHLSFDQNL
;
A
#
# COMPACT_ATOMS: atom_id res chain seq x y z
N MET A 1 -14.98 13.25 9.15
CA MET A 1 -14.86 12.64 7.80
C MET A 1 -13.86 11.51 7.85
N LYS A 2 -14.00 10.49 6.99
CA LYS A 2 -13.00 9.41 6.85
C LYS A 2 -12.74 9.16 5.36
N ILE A 3 -11.49 8.96 5.00
CA ILE A 3 -11.09 8.51 3.68
C ILE A 3 -11.59 7.07 3.48
N LYS A 4 -12.08 6.77 2.28
CA LYS A 4 -12.68 5.46 1.95
C LYS A 4 -11.88 4.67 0.92
N THR A 5 -10.87 5.29 0.34
CA THR A 5 -10.05 4.72 -0.72
C THR A 5 -8.58 4.71 -0.34
N ALA A 6 -7.93 3.56 -0.54
CA ALA A 6 -6.50 3.40 -0.37
C ALA A 6 -5.82 3.09 -1.71
N LEU A 7 -4.60 3.58 -1.85
CA LEU A 7 -3.69 3.28 -2.95
C LEU A 7 -2.51 2.49 -2.38
N ILE A 8 -2.22 1.28 -2.90
CA ILE A 8 -1.12 0.44 -2.44
C ILE A 8 -0.08 0.27 -3.55
N LEU A 9 1.16 0.64 -3.29
CA LEU A 9 2.24 0.66 -4.28
C LEU A 9 2.91 -0.71 -4.39
N CYS A 10 2.53 -1.49 -5.40
CA CYS A 10 3.02 -2.86 -5.62
C CYS A 10 3.91 -3.05 -6.87
N ALA A 11 4.15 -2.00 -7.66
CA ALA A 11 4.88 -2.07 -8.92
C ALA A 11 6.41 -2.14 -8.80
N GLY A 12 6.95 -2.11 -7.59
CA GLY A 12 8.40 -2.09 -7.34
C GLY A 12 9.12 -3.36 -7.80
N LEU A 13 10.29 -3.20 -8.43
CA LEU A 13 11.11 -4.32 -8.94
C LEU A 13 11.76 -5.16 -7.85
N GLY A 14 11.88 -4.67 -6.63
CA GLY A 14 12.47 -5.41 -5.51
C GLY A 14 13.96 -5.76 -5.67
N LYS A 15 14.71 -5.07 -6.54
CA LYS A 15 16.11 -5.41 -6.92
C LYS A 15 17.05 -5.66 -5.74
N ARG A 16 16.88 -4.93 -4.63
CA ARG A 16 17.71 -5.06 -3.42
C ARG A 16 17.51 -6.40 -2.68
N LEU A 17 16.40 -7.08 -2.93
CA LEU A 17 16.06 -8.37 -2.32
C LEU A 17 16.32 -9.55 -3.26
N ALA A 18 17.01 -9.35 -4.40
CA ALA A 18 17.40 -10.46 -5.25
C ALA A 18 18.34 -11.43 -4.48
N PRO A 19 18.23 -12.76 -4.68
CA PRO A 19 17.43 -13.44 -5.69
C PRO A 19 15.96 -13.73 -5.29
N LEU A 20 15.51 -13.38 -4.08
CA LEU A 20 14.15 -13.68 -3.60
C LEU A 20 13.08 -13.11 -4.54
N THR A 21 13.31 -11.89 -5.00
CA THR A 21 12.36 -11.17 -5.88
C THR A 21 12.48 -11.51 -7.36
N SER A 22 13.37 -12.42 -7.73
CA SER A 22 13.48 -12.88 -9.14
C SER A 22 12.27 -13.67 -9.61
N LYS A 23 11.62 -14.39 -8.69
CA LYS A 23 10.47 -15.26 -8.98
C LYS A 23 9.21 -14.87 -8.21
N THR A 24 9.34 -14.11 -7.14
CA THR A 24 8.21 -13.69 -6.29
C THR A 24 8.23 -12.16 -6.18
N PRO A 25 7.16 -11.45 -6.58
CA PRO A 25 7.14 -10.00 -6.45
C PRO A 25 7.24 -9.61 -4.97
N LYS A 26 7.95 -8.51 -4.66
CA LYS A 26 8.21 -8.08 -3.28
C LYS A 26 6.96 -8.07 -2.38
N PRO A 27 5.78 -7.59 -2.84
CA PRO A 27 4.58 -7.59 -2.00
C PRO A 27 4.09 -8.99 -1.58
N LEU A 28 4.48 -10.04 -2.31
CA LEU A 28 4.11 -11.42 -2.00
C LEU A 28 5.20 -12.20 -1.23
N LEU A 29 6.25 -11.54 -0.78
CA LEU A 29 7.17 -12.15 0.18
C LEU A 29 6.46 -12.33 1.52
N GLU A 30 6.70 -13.47 2.17
CA GLU A 30 6.05 -13.85 3.42
C GLU A 30 6.92 -13.51 4.63
N LEU A 31 6.25 -13.06 5.67
CA LEU A 31 6.79 -12.91 7.03
C LEU A 31 5.83 -13.63 7.97
N ASN A 32 6.32 -14.68 8.65
CA ASN A 32 5.50 -15.51 9.54
C ASN A 32 4.23 -16.06 8.85
N ASP A 33 4.39 -16.64 7.68
CA ASP A 33 3.34 -17.28 6.87
C ASP A 33 2.25 -16.30 6.35
N VAL A 34 2.48 -15.00 6.43
CA VAL A 34 1.59 -13.95 5.90
C VAL A 34 2.34 -13.10 4.90
N THR A 35 1.77 -12.85 3.73
CA THR A 35 2.41 -11.96 2.75
C THR A 35 2.42 -10.51 3.23
N ILE A 36 3.45 -9.76 2.84
CA ILE A 36 3.55 -8.33 3.16
C ILE A 36 2.31 -7.58 2.65
N LEU A 37 1.82 -7.92 1.47
CA LEU A 37 0.62 -7.33 0.88
C LEU A 37 -0.64 -7.64 1.70
N GLU A 38 -0.81 -8.89 2.13
CA GLU A 38 -1.95 -9.30 2.96
C GLU A 38 -1.98 -8.53 4.30
N SER A 39 -0.83 -8.41 4.96
CA SER A 39 -0.70 -7.61 6.19
C SER A 39 -1.12 -6.15 5.97
N CYS A 40 -0.68 -5.54 4.86
CA CYS A 40 -1.06 -4.19 4.48
C CYS A 40 -2.57 -4.07 4.23
N ILE A 41 -3.15 -4.97 3.42
CA ILE A 41 -4.59 -4.98 3.11
C ILE A 41 -5.42 -5.13 4.39
N ASN A 42 -5.04 -6.03 5.30
CA ASN A 42 -5.72 -6.22 6.57
C ASN A 42 -5.72 -4.96 7.44
N THR A 43 -4.61 -4.21 7.45
CA THR A 43 -4.54 -2.91 8.13
C THR A 43 -5.47 -1.88 7.48
N VAL A 44 -5.49 -1.83 6.16
CA VAL A 44 -6.36 -0.94 5.38
C VAL A 44 -7.85 -1.24 5.65
N ILE A 45 -8.23 -2.52 5.74
CA ILE A 45 -9.58 -2.94 6.10
C ILE A 45 -9.96 -2.48 7.51
N LYS A 46 -9.07 -2.63 8.49
CA LYS A 46 -9.28 -2.16 9.87
C LYS A 46 -9.51 -0.65 9.98
N LEU A 47 -8.95 0.14 9.07
CA LEU A 47 -9.22 1.58 8.96
C LEU A 47 -10.63 1.92 8.46
N GLY A 48 -11.39 0.94 8.01
CA GLY A 48 -12.74 1.10 7.43
C GLY A 48 -12.71 1.60 5.99
N ILE A 49 -11.60 1.37 5.29
CA ILE A 49 -11.47 1.53 3.84
C ILE A 49 -12.29 0.43 3.17
N ASN A 50 -13.01 0.78 2.11
CA ASN A 50 -13.85 -0.14 1.37
C ASN A 50 -13.45 -0.28 -0.11
N LYS A 51 -12.48 0.51 -0.56
CA LYS A 51 -11.97 0.47 -1.92
C LYS A 51 -10.44 0.60 -1.94
N ILE A 52 -9.78 -0.31 -2.63
CA ILE A 52 -8.32 -0.35 -2.76
C ILE A 52 -7.95 -0.35 -4.22
N PHE A 53 -7.05 0.53 -4.62
CA PHE A 53 -6.33 0.42 -5.88
C PHE A 53 -4.91 -0.05 -5.60
N LEU A 54 -4.46 -1.03 -6.38
CA LEU A 54 -3.09 -1.53 -6.27
C LEU A 54 -2.45 -1.40 -7.66
N ASN A 55 -1.28 -0.77 -7.77
CA ASN A 55 -0.57 -0.77 -9.04
C ASN A 55 0.37 -1.98 -9.15
N THR A 56 0.54 -2.49 -10.36
CA THR A 56 1.44 -3.61 -10.67
C THR A 56 2.31 -3.31 -11.88
N PHE A 57 3.49 -3.94 -11.91
CA PHE A 57 4.39 -3.89 -13.05
C PHE A 57 5.14 -5.24 -13.18
N HIS A 58 6.22 -5.43 -12.44
CA HIS A 58 7.02 -6.66 -12.45
C HIS A 58 6.26 -7.80 -11.78
N LEU A 59 6.10 -8.93 -12.49
CA LEU A 59 5.37 -10.11 -12.02
C LEU A 59 3.92 -9.80 -11.58
N GLY A 60 3.26 -8.83 -12.21
CA GLY A 60 1.93 -8.36 -11.88
C GLY A 60 0.87 -9.46 -11.89
N GLU A 61 0.97 -10.44 -12.81
CA GLU A 61 0.08 -11.61 -12.83
C GLU A 61 0.06 -12.39 -11.53
N LYS A 62 1.21 -12.49 -10.83
CA LYS A 62 1.27 -13.17 -9.53
C LYS A 62 0.50 -12.43 -8.46
N VAL A 63 0.61 -11.09 -8.44
CA VAL A 63 -0.17 -10.24 -7.53
C VAL A 63 -1.66 -10.37 -7.86
N SER A 64 -2.03 -10.32 -9.14
CA SER A 64 -3.42 -10.47 -9.59
C SER A 64 -4.02 -11.82 -9.20
N ASN A 65 -3.27 -12.89 -9.38
CA ASN A 65 -3.70 -14.24 -9.00
C ASN A 65 -3.83 -14.36 -7.48
N PHE A 66 -2.90 -13.80 -6.71
CA PHE A 66 -3.00 -13.77 -5.26
C PHE A 66 -4.29 -13.09 -4.81
N ILE A 67 -4.58 -11.87 -5.29
CA ILE A 67 -5.79 -11.13 -4.93
C ILE A 67 -7.07 -11.90 -5.31
N LYS A 68 -7.11 -12.52 -6.50
CA LYS A 68 -8.28 -13.30 -6.95
C LYS A 68 -8.55 -14.53 -6.10
N ASN A 69 -7.51 -15.14 -5.53
CA ASN A 69 -7.62 -16.34 -4.71
C ASN A 69 -7.95 -16.03 -3.24
N GLN A 70 -7.90 -14.77 -2.83
CA GLN A 70 -8.24 -14.32 -1.49
C GLN A 70 -9.65 -13.72 -1.46
N ASN A 71 -10.36 -13.92 -0.36
CA ASN A 71 -11.68 -13.35 -0.14
C ASN A 71 -11.61 -12.13 0.77
N PHE A 72 -10.98 -11.05 0.30
CA PHE A 72 -10.95 -9.80 1.05
C PHE A 72 -12.34 -9.14 1.04
N PRO A 73 -12.88 -8.68 2.19
CA PRO A 73 -14.19 -8.04 2.29
C PRO A 73 -14.17 -6.57 1.84
N VAL A 74 -13.48 -6.26 0.73
CA VAL A 74 -13.23 -4.92 0.21
C VAL A 74 -13.06 -4.97 -1.30
N ASP A 75 -13.49 -3.93 -2.02
CA ASP A 75 -13.29 -3.83 -3.47
C ASP A 75 -11.80 -3.55 -3.77
N ILE A 76 -11.15 -4.44 -4.51
CA ILE A 76 -9.74 -4.30 -4.89
C ILE A 76 -9.62 -4.25 -6.40
N GLN A 77 -9.12 -3.13 -6.91
CA GLN A 77 -8.86 -2.93 -8.34
C GLN A 77 -7.36 -2.90 -8.59
N ILE A 78 -6.93 -3.68 -9.58
CA ILE A 78 -5.52 -3.79 -9.97
C ILE A 78 -5.32 -2.94 -11.22
N ILE A 79 -4.35 -2.03 -11.15
CA ILE A 79 -3.99 -1.09 -12.22
C ILE A 79 -2.58 -1.44 -12.70
N GLU A 80 -2.45 -1.80 -13.95
CA GLU A 80 -1.13 -2.04 -14.54
C GLU A 80 -0.45 -0.70 -14.91
N ASP A 81 0.83 -0.58 -14.59
CA ASP A 81 1.60 0.64 -14.89
C ASP A 81 2.00 0.74 -16.38
N GLY A 82 1.65 -0.27 -17.19
CA GLY A 82 1.95 -0.30 -18.63
C GLY A 82 3.34 -0.86 -18.94
N ASP A 83 3.96 -0.37 -20.02
CA ASP A 83 5.23 -0.93 -20.54
C ASP A 83 6.47 -0.42 -19.80
N GLU A 84 6.35 0.69 -19.07
CA GLU A 84 7.44 1.30 -18.34
C GLU A 84 7.10 1.51 -16.87
N ILE A 85 8.10 1.41 -16.01
CA ILE A 85 7.92 1.66 -14.57
C ILE A 85 7.65 3.14 -14.31
N LEU A 86 6.50 3.45 -13.75
CA LEU A 86 6.06 4.83 -13.50
C LEU A 86 6.68 5.46 -12.25
N ASN A 87 7.44 4.69 -11.46
CA ASN A 87 7.92 5.09 -10.14
C ASN A 87 6.77 5.46 -9.18
N THR A 88 7.09 5.94 -7.99
CA THR A 88 6.09 6.21 -6.94
C THR A 88 5.04 7.23 -7.39
N GLY A 89 5.47 8.39 -7.87
CA GLY A 89 4.54 9.48 -8.24
C GLY A 89 3.65 9.13 -9.43
N GLY A 90 4.24 8.53 -10.47
CA GLY A 90 3.49 8.10 -11.65
C GLY A 90 2.50 6.98 -11.34
N GLY A 91 2.91 5.99 -10.52
CA GLY A 91 2.01 4.92 -10.08
C GLY A 91 0.83 5.44 -9.26
N ILE A 92 1.06 6.40 -8.36
CA ILE A 92 -0.03 7.08 -7.63
C ILE A 92 -0.97 7.78 -8.60
N LEU A 93 -0.44 8.58 -9.52
CA LEU A 93 -1.25 9.30 -10.50
C LEU A 93 -2.05 8.35 -11.39
N ASN A 94 -1.43 7.24 -11.84
CA ASN A 94 -2.11 6.22 -12.63
C ASN A 94 -3.31 5.64 -11.86
N MET A 95 -3.15 5.29 -10.59
CA MET A 95 -4.26 4.80 -9.76
C MET A 95 -5.35 5.86 -9.53
N ILE A 96 -4.97 7.11 -9.28
CA ILE A 96 -5.91 8.24 -9.09
C ILE A 96 -6.78 8.43 -10.32
N ASN A 97 -6.24 8.32 -11.53
CA ASN A 97 -6.98 8.47 -12.77
C ASN A 97 -8.09 7.42 -12.96
N HIS A 98 -8.00 6.29 -12.24
CA HIS A 98 -9.02 5.24 -12.24
C HIS A 98 -10.01 5.37 -11.06
N SER A 99 -9.75 6.29 -10.14
CA SER A 99 -10.62 6.56 -9.00
C SER A 99 -11.46 7.82 -9.24
N GLY A 100 -12.70 7.82 -8.78
CA GLY A 100 -13.54 9.03 -8.73
C GLY A 100 -13.42 9.81 -7.42
N ASP A 101 -12.60 9.34 -6.48
CA ASP A 101 -12.46 9.92 -5.14
C ASP A 101 -11.49 11.11 -5.15
N LYS A 102 -11.59 11.97 -4.13
CA LYS A 102 -10.73 13.16 -3.98
C LYS A 102 -9.62 12.96 -2.97
N ASP A 103 -9.86 12.15 -1.95
CA ASP A 103 -8.94 11.93 -0.84
C ASP A 103 -8.55 10.44 -0.77
N PHE A 104 -7.27 10.18 -0.58
CA PHE A 104 -6.69 8.85 -0.58
C PHE A 104 -5.73 8.65 0.58
N LEU A 105 -5.66 7.43 1.10
CA LEU A 105 -4.52 6.96 1.87
C LEU A 105 -3.57 6.20 0.95
N VAL A 106 -2.29 6.56 0.94
CA VAL A 106 -1.26 5.87 0.15
C VAL A 106 -0.41 5.01 1.06
N PHE A 107 -0.26 3.73 0.71
CA PHE A 107 0.50 2.74 1.47
C PHE A 107 1.65 2.16 0.67
N ASN A 108 2.80 2.05 1.34
CA ASN A 108 3.86 1.14 0.93
C ASN A 108 3.61 -0.20 1.63
N PRO A 109 3.39 -1.31 0.89
CA PRO A 109 3.08 -2.59 1.52
C PRO A 109 4.24 -3.17 2.32
N ASP A 110 5.49 -2.75 2.04
CA ASP A 110 6.71 -3.21 2.70
C ASP A 110 6.99 -2.58 4.08
N THR A 111 6.09 -1.79 4.59
CA THR A 111 6.06 -1.40 5.99
C THR A 111 5.46 -2.54 6.81
N LEU A 112 6.06 -2.85 7.96
CA LEU A 112 5.51 -3.85 8.88
C LEU A 112 4.31 -3.27 9.63
N TRP A 113 3.15 -3.33 8.99
CA TRP A 113 1.91 -2.81 9.53
C TRP A 113 1.42 -3.67 10.70
N ASN A 114 1.04 -3.04 11.78
CA ASN A 114 0.41 -3.67 12.95
C ASN A 114 -0.77 -2.83 13.48
N GLU A 115 -1.43 -3.31 14.51
CA GLU A 115 -2.66 -2.67 15.01
C GLU A 115 -2.45 -1.26 15.56
N SER A 116 -1.26 -0.94 16.09
CA SER A 116 -0.99 0.40 16.62
C SER A 116 -1.08 1.49 15.55
N TYR A 117 -0.78 1.17 14.30
CA TYR A 117 -0.90 2.13 13.20
C TYR A 117 -2.35 2.54 12.88
N VAL A 118 -3.34 1.75 13.28
CA VAL A 118 -4.75 2.07 12.99
C VAL A 118 -5.16 3.35 13.70
N ASP A 119 -4.80 3.50 14.97
CA ASP A 119 -5.11 4.69 15.75
C ASP A 119 -4.33 5.90 15.25
N GLU A 120 -3.03 5.75 15.01
CA GLU A 120 -2.15 6.78 14.45
C GLU A 120 -2.67 7.33 13.10
N ILE A 121 -3.09 6.43 12.20
CA ILE A 121 -3.63 6.83 10.90
C ILE A 121 -5.02 7.50 11.05
N ASN A 122 -5.85 7.05 11.99
CA ASN A 122 -7.11 7.70 12.28
C ASN A 122 -6.89 9.12 12.82
N ASP A 123 -5.93 9.32 13.71
CA ASP A 123 -5.57 10.63 14.24
C ASP A 123 -5.01 11.54 13.13
N MET A 124 -4.17 10.99 12.25
CA MET A 124 -3.68 11.69 11.07
C MET A 124 -4.83 12.14 10.15
N GLN A 125 -5.82 11.29 9.89
CA GLN A 125 -7.00 11.67 9.10
C GLN A 125 -7.82 12.78 9.78
N ASN A 126 -8.03 12.68 11.10
CA ASN A 126 -8.74 13.71 11.86
C ASN A 126 -8.02 15.05 11.77
N PHE A 127 -6.70 15.06 11.89
CA PHE A 127 -5.89 16.26 11.75
C PHE A 127 -5.95 16.84 10.33
N TYR A 128 -5.88 15.98 9.30
CA TYR A 128 -5.99 16.35 7.89
C TYR A 128 -7.28 17.12 7.60
N PHE A 129 -8.43 16.57 7.97
CA PHE A 129 -9.73 17.19 7.72
C PHE A 129 -9.97 18.43 8.58
N LYS A 130 -9.58 18.40 9.87
CA LYS A 130 -9.73 19.53 10.79
C LYS A 130 -8.99 20.77 10.30
N ASN A 131 -7.81 20.58 9.71
CA ASN A 131 -6.96 21.67 9.25
C ASN A 131 -7.09 21.96 7.75
N GLN A 132 -8.01 21.28 7.04
CA GLN A 132 -8.24 21.45 5.60
C GLN A 132 -6.95 21.34 4.77
N LEU A 133 -6.11 20.35 5.09
CA LEU A 133 -4.83 20.16 4.44
C LEU A 133 -5.02 19.60 3.02
N THR A 134 -4.07 19.86 2.14
CA THR A 134 -4.02 19.26 0.79
C THR A 134 -3.27 17.93 0.77
N ASN A 135 -2.33 17.76 1.70
CA ASN A 135 -1.60 16.51 1.91
C ASN A 135 -1.09 16.43 3.35
N ILE A 136 -0.78 15.24 3.79
CA ILE A 136 -0.17 14.95 5.09
C ILE A 136 0.70 13.70 4.96
N LEU A 137 1.83 13.67 5.65
CA LEU A 137 2.74 12.53 5.66
C LEU A 137 2.96 12.06 7.10
N MET A 138 2.72 10.78 7.33
CA MET A 138 3.09 10.15 8.60
C MET A 138 4.58 9.83 8.58
N VAL A 139 5.29 10.29 9.58
CA VAL A 139 6.73 10.05 9.75
C VAL A 139 7.02 9.52 11.14
N THR A 140 8.09 8.73 11.27
CA THR A 140 8.58 8.30 12.57
C THR A 140 9.86 9.04 12.94
N ASN A 141 10.11 9.20 14.24
CA ASN A 141 11.38 9.73 14.70
C ASN A 141 12.49 8.72 14.37
N LYS A 142 13.63 9.19 13.86
CA LYS A 142 14.80 8.36 13.54
C LYS A 142 15.26 7.48 14.71
N HIS A 143 15.10 7.92 15.95
CA HIS A 143 15.44 7.14 17.14
C HIS A 143 14.48 5.97 17.43
N LEU A 144 13.29 5.97 16.81
CA LEU A 144 12.30 4.91 16.94
C LEU A 144 12.29 3.97 15.73
N SER A 145 13.07 4.28 14.69
CA SER A 145 13.23 3.39 13.54
C SER A 145 14.21 2.26 13.89
N PHE A 146 13.89 1.04 13.48
CA PHE A 146 14.74 -0.14 13.66
C PHE A 146 16.06 -0.09 12.85
N ASP A 147 16.26 0.91 12.02
CA ASP A 147 17.39 1.07 11.10
C ASP A 147 18.68 1.56 11.75
N GLN A 148 18.79 1.55 13.06
CA GLN A 148 20.02 2.04 13.71
C GLN A 148 21.18 1.04 13.67
N ASN A 149 21.01 -0.18 13.14
CA ASN A 149 22.02 -1.23 13.16
C ASN A 149 22.16 -2.04 11.85
N LEU A 150 21.81 -1.47 10.71
CA LEU A 150 22.09 -2.05 9.39
C LEU A 150 23.10 -1.22 8.63
#